data_0000125e9f1467ef6ef1a0cb88a38abc
#
_entry.id   0000125e9f1467ef6ef1a0cb88a38abc
#
_cell.length_a   1.000
_cell.length_b   1.000
_cell.length_c   1.000
_cell.angle_alpha   90.00
_cell.angle_beta   90.00
_cell.angle_gamma   90.00
#
_symmetry.space_group_name_H-M   'P 1'
#
loop_
_entity.id
_entity.type
_entity.pdbx_description
1 polymer ?
#
loop_
_entity_poly.entity_id
_entity_poly.type
_entity_poly.pdbx_seq_one_letter_code
_entity_poly.pdbx_strand_id
1 'polypeptide(L)'
;MIDQTVVELSRLQFALTAMYHFLFVPLTLGLSFMVAIMESVYVMTGKEIWRRMTLFWGVLFGINFAMGVATGIVMEFQFGMNWSYYSHYVGDIFGAPLAIEGLMAFFLEATFVGLFFFGWNRLTKVKHLMVTWLMALGTNLSAIWILVANGWMQNPTGAVFNPETMRMEVVDFMAVVFNPVAQAKFVHTVSAGYVTGAVFVMAISALFLLRNKHKDLARRSFAVAAAFGLLSSLSVVVLGDESGYAASEHQKMKLAAIEAMWETERAPADFTAFGIPNQDTHQNDYAVKIPYLMGLIATRSLNQPIPGILELVERAEHRVRGGQLAYGALERLRANKNDVEAREMFDRHWQDLGHGLLLKRYRDDILNATPQEISQAAMDTVPRVMPLFWTFRVMAGLGFYLIAFFALAFYYSCRNNFQDKRWFLKLALWTLPAPWIAIECGWFVAEYGRQPWAVDGVLPTFYAASGLALHEIVLTLAGFTAIYTALIVVEIKLMLKAIRKGPDELLPSLQSPQPHASHIASAPAAGQA
;
A
#
# COMPACT_ATOMS: atom_id res chain seq x y z
N MET A 1 -21.32 20.12 -17.58
CA MET A 1 -20.65 20.06 -16.26
C MET A 1 -20.62 18.63 -15.75
N ILE A 2 -19.52 18.19 -15.17
CA ILE A 2 -19.37 16.84 -14.59
C ILE A 2 -20.20 16.79 -13.29
N ASP A 3 -21.02 15.73 -13.11
CA ASP A 3 -21.79 15.57 -11.87
C ASP A 3 -20.84 15.27 -10.69
N GLN A 4 -20.70 16.22 -9.80
CA GLN A 4 -19.83 16.11 -8.63
C GLN A 4 -20.25 14.96 -7.70
N THR A 5 -21.55 14.64 -7.63
CA THR A 5 -22.05 13.54 -6.80
C THR A 5 -21.54 12.20 -7.33
N VAL A 6 -21.54 12.01 -8.63
CA VAL A 6 -21.02 10.79 -9.29
C VAL A 6 -19.50 10.68 -9.05
N VAL A 7 -18.76 11.78 -9.14
CA VAL A 7 -17.31 11.81 -8.85
C VAL A 7 -17.03 11.41 -7.40
N GLU A 8 -17.73 12.01 -6.44
CA GLU A 8 -17.51 11.71 -5.02
C GLU A 8 -17.88 10.27 -4.66
N LEU A 9 -18.96 9.73 -5.25
CA LEU A 9 -19.33 8.32 -5.05
C LEU A 9 -18.32 7.37 -5.73
N SER A 10 -17.79 7.73 -6.91
CA SER A 10 -16.72 6.96 -7.56
C SER A 10 -15.44 6.94 -6.73
N ARG A 11 -15.06 8.08 -6.13
CA ARG A 11 -13.95 8.17 -5.18
C ARG A 11 -14.18 7.30 -3.96
N LEU A 12 -15.37 7.38 -3.37
CA LEU A 12 -15.75 6.56 -2.21
C LEU A 12 -15.69 5.07 -2.54
N GLN A 13 -16.22 4.66 -3.70
CA GLN A 13 -16.18 3.27 -4.14
C GLN A 13 -14.75 2.76 -4.27
N PHE A 14 -13.89 3.50 -4.96
CA PHE A 14 -12.49 3.13 -5.13
C PHE A 14 -11.75 3.09 -3.79
N ALA A 15 -11.95 4.08 -2.93
CA ALA A 15 -11.34 4.14 -1.61
C ALA A 15 -11.74 2.94 -0.74
N LEU A 16 -13.05 2.62 -0.68
CA LEU A 16 -13.55 1.47 0.09
C LEU A 16 -12.97 0.15 -0.43
N THR A 17 -12.99 -0.09 -1.74
CA THR A 17 -12.46 -1.33 -2.32
C THR A 17 -10.95 -1.46 -2.13
N ALA A 18 -10.20 -0.35 -2.23
CA ALA A 18 -8.77 -0.32 -1.94
C ALA A 18 -8.46 -0.65 -0.46
N MET A 19 -9.17 -0.03 0.47
CA MET A 19 -9.01 -0.31 1.90
C MET A 19 -9.42 -1.75 2.25
N TYR A 20 -10.53 -2.26 1.70
CA TYR A 20 -10.90 -3.67 1.86
C TYR A 20 -9.83 -4.63 1.31
N HIS A 21 -9.30 -4.37 0.12
CA HIS A 21 -8.23 -5.17 -0.47
C HIS A 21 -6.97 -5.15 0.42
N PHE A 22 -6.66 -4.00 0.96
CA PHE A 22 -5.47 -3.80 1.78
C PHE A 22 -5.55 -4.42 3.19
N LEU A 23 -6.70 -5.01 3.56
CA LEU A 23 -6.77 -5.90 4.73
C LEU A 23 -6.01 -7.22 4.49
N PHE A 24 -5.92 -7.68 3.24
CA PHE A 24 -5.30 -8.95 2.87
C PHE A 24 -3.83 -8.83 2.47
N VAL A 25 -3.47 -7.78 1.72
CA VAL A 25 -2.14 -7.60 1.13
C VAL A 25 -1.02 -7.61 2.18
N PRO A 26 -1.06 -6.83 3.28
CA PRO A 26 0.01 -6.79 4.26
C PRO A 26 0.25 -8.14 4.93
N LEU A 27 -0.82 -8.88 5.20
CA LEU A 27 -0.72 -10.20 5.80
C LEU A 27 -0.10 -11.22 4.85
N THR A 28 -0.44 -11.16 3.55
CA THR A 28 0.19 -11.98 2.50
C THR A 28 1.70 -11.74 2.45
N LEU A 29 2.13 -10.47 2.38
CA LEU A 29 3.54 -10.09 2.36
C LEU A 29 4.30 -10.61 3.58
N GLY A 30 3.77 -10.39 4.77
CA GLY A 30 4.43 -10.79 6.01
C GLY A 30 4.47 -12.30 6.22
N LEU A 31 3.36 -13.00 5.99
CA LEU A 31 3.30 -14.46 6.18
C LEU A 31 4.16 -15.22 5.18
N SER A 32 4.23 -14.80 3.91
CA SER A 32 5.04 -15.47 2.89
C SER A 32 6.51 -15.57 3.29
N PHE A 33 7.10 -14.47 3.75
CA PHE A 33 8.48 -14.44 4.23
C PHE A 33 8.69 -15.24 5.52
N MET A 34 7.77 -15.14 6.47
CA MET A 34 7.87 -15.90 7.72
C MET A 34 7.77 -17.41 7.47
N VAL A 35 6.91 -17.85 6.55
CA VAL A 35 6.80 -19.26 6.13
C VAL A 35 8.11 -19.71 5.49
N ALA A 36 8.71 -18.91 4.60
CA ALA A 36 9.99 -19.21 3.97
C ALA A 36 11.14 -19.29 4.99
N ILE A 37 11.18 -18.41 5.99
CA ILE A 37 12.16 -18.48 7.08
C ILE A 37 11.97 -19.75 7.90
N MET A 38 10.74 -20.10 8.26
CA MET A 38 10.46 -21.31 9.05
C MET A 38 10.84 -22.57 8.28
N GLU A 39 10.58 -22.62 6.97
CA GLU A 39 11.00 -23.73 6.12
C GLU A 39 12.51 -23.80 5.95
N SER A 40 13.20 -22.68 5.85
CA SER A 40 14.66 -22.65 5.84
C SER A 40 15.24 -23.32 7.08
N VAL A 41 14.69 -23.04 8.26
CA VAL A 41 15.11 -23.69 9.51
C VAL A 41 14.75 -25.18 9.50
N TYR A 42 13.63 -25.58 8.91
CA TYR A 42 13.30 -26.99 8.71
C TYR A 42 14.36 -27.72 7.85
N VAL A 43 14.71 -27.14 6.72
CA VAL A 43 15.70 -27.75 5.80
C VAL A 43 17.08 -27.87 6.45
N MET A 44 17.52 -26.84 7.20
CA MET A 44 18.79 -26.81 7.90
C MET A 44 18.86 -27.77 9.08
N THR A 45 17.76 -27.93 9.84
CA THR A 45 17.77 -28.68 11.12
C THR A 45 17.16 -30.06 11.01
N GLY A 46 16.34 -30.33 10.00
CA GLY A 46 15.58 -31.57 9.83
C GLY A 46 14.46 -31.80 10.88
N LYS A 47 14.24 -30.86 11.79
CA LYS A 47 13.29 -31.01 12.90
C LYS A 47 11.85 -30.85 12.43
N GLU A 48 11.02 -31.89 12.65
CA GLU A 48 9.63 -31.95 12.17
C GLU A 48 8.75 -30.82 12.70
N ILE A 49 9.05 -30.26 13.86
CA ILE A 49 8.29 -29.12 14.41
C ILE A 49 8.29 -27.91 13.46
N TRP A 50 9.43 -27.65 12.78
CA TRP A 50 9.52 -26.54 11.82
C TRP A 50 8.71 -26.79 10.55
N ARG A 51 8.67 -28.05 10.08
CA ARG A 51 7.79 -28.43 8.97
C ARG A 51 6.32 -28.22 9.33
N ARG A 52 5.90 -28.61 10.52
CA ARG A 52 4.53 -28.40 11.03
C ARG A 52 4.21 -26.91 11.16
N MET A 53 5.17 -26.09 11.60
CA MET A 53 5.02 -24.62 11.63
C MET A 53 4.82 -24.07 10.22
N THR A 54 5.68 -24.43 9.28
CA THR A 54 5.59 -23.99 7.87
C THR A 54 4.23 -24.30 7.27
N LEU A 55 3.74 -25.53 7.46
CA LEU A 55 2.46 -25.96 6.91
C LEU A 55 1.28 -25.26 7.60
N PHE A 56 1.30 -25.10 8.92
CA PHE A 56 0.22 -24.42 9.65
C PHE A 56 0.09 -22.95 9.20
N TRP A 57 1.20 -22.21 9.22
CA TRP A 57 1.21 -20.83 8.77
C TRP A 57 0.97 -20.69 7.27
N GLY A 58 1.44 -21.67 6.48
CA GLY A 58 1.16 -21.76 5.05
C GLY A 58 -0.32 -21.91 4.73
N VAL A 59 -1.09 -22.68 5.52
CA VAL A 59 -2.56 -22.77 5.34
C VAL A 59 -3.23 -21.42 5.61
N LEU A 60 -2.83 -20.70 6.66
CA LEU A 60 -3.37 -19.37 6.95
C LEU A 60 -2.98 -18.36 5.87
N PHE A 61 -1.74 -18.42 5.39
CA PHE A 61 -1.29 -17.66 4.21
C PHE A 61 -2.18 -17.94 2.99
N GLY A 62 -2.44 -19.22 2.67
CA GLY A 62 -3.22 -19.59 1.49
C GLY A 62 -4.69 -19.12 1.54
N ILE A 63 -5.31 -19.13 2.73
CA ILE A 63 -6.67 -18.58 2.92
C ILE A 63 -6.66 -17.08 2.61
N ASN A 64 -5.72 -16.33 3.19
CA ASN A 64 -5.58 -14.89 2.99
C ASN A 64 -5.24 -14.54 1.55
N PHE A 65 -4.30 -15.29 0.94
CA PHE A 65 -3.88 -15.11 -0.44
C PHE A 65 -5.05 -15.21 -1.42
N ALA A 66 -5.91 -16.24 -1.26
CA ALA A 66 -7.06 -16.42 -2.14
C ALA A 66 -8.04 -15.24 -2.09
N MET A 67 -8.25 -14.66 -0.89
CA MET A 67 -9.09 -13.47 -0.73
C MET A 67 -8.41 -12.22 -1.30
N GLY A 68 -7.11 -12.07 -1.09
CA GLY A 68 -6.32 -10.98 -1.67
C GLY A 68 -6.38 -10.95 -3.19
N VAL A 69 -6.20 -12.09 -3.86
CA VAL A 69 -6.31 -12.21 -5.32
C VAL A 69 -7.70 -11.83 -5.81
N ALA A 70 -8.76 -12.38 -5.19
CA ALA A 70 -10.13 -12.08 -5.62
C ALA A 70 -10.47 -10.59 -5.52
N THR A 71 -10.03 -9.93 -4.45
CA THR A 71 -10.28 -8.50 -4.24
C THR A 71 -9.39 -7.61 -5.12
N GLY A 72 -8.14 -8.04 -5.41
CA GLY A 72 -7.22 -7.30 -6.28
C GLY A 72 -7.71 -7.21 -7.73
N ILE A 73 -8.14 -8.33 -8.30
CA ILE A 73 -8.68 -8.37 -9.67
C ILE A 73 -9.87 -7.40 -9.83
N VAL A 74 -10.75 -7.33 -8.84
CA VAL A 74 -11.90 -6.40 -8.89
C VAL A 74 -11.44 -4.94 -8.92
N MET A 75 -10.35 -4.59 -8.23
CA MET A 75 -9.82 -3.21 -8.27
C MET A 75 -9.33 -2.81 -9.66
N GLU A 76 -8.69 -3.71 -10.39
CA GLU A 76 -8.24 -3.42 -11.74
C GLU A 76 -9.41 -3.14 -12.68
N PHE A 77 -10.51 -3.87 -12.58
CA PHE A 77 -11.71 -3.61 -13.37
C PHE A 77 -12.29 -2.21 -13.12
N GLN A 78 -12.14 -1.63 -11.95
CA GLN A 78 -12.66 -0.29 -11.66
C GLN A 78 -12.00 0.82 -12.49
N PHE A 79 -10.77 0.63 -12.96
CA PHE A 79 -10.11 1.59 -13.86
C PHE A 79 -10.88 1.72 -15.19
N GLY A 80 -11.44 0.64 -15.71
CA GLY A 80 -12.30 0.68 -16.90
C GLY A 80 -13.74 1.13 -16.62
N MET A 81 -14.25 0.85 -15.43
CA MET A 81 -15.64 1.16 -15.06
C MET A 81 -15.82 2.61 -14.62
N ASN A 82 -15.16 3.00 -13.54
CA ASN A 82 -15.39 4.28 -12.85
C ASN A 82 -14.42 5.37 -13.29
N TRP A 83 -13.27 4.97 -13.86
CA TRP A 83 -12.14 5.82 -14.18
C TRP A 83 -11.69 5.67 -15.63
N SER A 84 -12.65 5.55 -16.57
CA SER A 84 -12.34 5.32 -17.98
C SER A 84 -11.57 6.47 -18.61
N TYR A 85 -11.83 7.71 -18.20
CA TYR A 85 -11.09 8.86 -18.70
C TYR A 85 -9.65 8.87 -18.19
N TYR A 86 -9.42 8.49 -16.93
CA TYR A 86 -8.08 8.23 -16.40
C TYR A 86 -7.35 7.18 -17.24
N SER A 87 -8.00 6.03 -17.50
CA SER A 87 -7.41 4.94 -18.27
C SER A 87 -7.08 5.35 -19.71
N HIS A 88 -7.88 6.23 -20.32
CA HIS A 88 -7.58 6.78 -21.63
C HIS A 88 -6.41 7.77 -21.59
N TYR A 89 -6.38 8.65 -20.59
CA TYR A 89 -5.42 9.76 -20.51
C TYR A 89 -4.01 9.33 -20.14
N VAL A 90 -3.87 8.31 -19.27
CA VAL A 90 -2.56 7.83 -18.76
C VAL A 90 -2.32 6.34 -18.99
N GLY A 91 -3.16 5.68 -19.80
CA GLY A 91 -3.10 4.23 -20.01
C GLY A 91 -1.78 3.72 -20.56
N ASP A 92 -1.08 4.52 -21.34
CA ASP A 92 0.24 4.18 -21.87
C ASP A 92 1.29 3.99 -20.76
N ILE A 93 1.20 4.77 -19.69
CA ILE A 93 2.16 4.74 -18.58
C ILE A 93 1.71 3.75 -17.49
N PHE A 94 0.43 3.85 -17.11
CA PHE A 94 -0.13 3.06 -16.01
C PHE A 94 -0.32 1.60 -16.40
N GLY A 95 -0.67 1.32 -17.67
CA GLY A 95 -0.97 -0.02 -18.15
C GLY A 95 0.25 -0.95 -18.21
N ALA A 96 1.44 -0.42 -18.50
CA ALA A 96 2.65 -1.25 -18.61
C ALA A 96 3.04 -1.90 -17.28
N PRO A 97 3.16 -1.21 -16.12
CA PRO A 97 3.37 -1.82 -14.83
C PRO A 97 2.30 -2.84 -14.44
N LEU A 98 1.01 -2.56 -14.69
CA LEU A 98 -0.08 -3.49 -14.39
C LEU A 98 -0.02 -4.75 -15.27
N ALA A 99 0.32 -4.60 -16.57
CA ALA A 99 0.48 -5.74 -17.45
C ALA A 99 1.67 -6.64 -17.02
N ILE A 100 2.78 -6.05 -16.61
CA ILE A 100 3.94 -6.81 -16.10
C ILE A 100 3.58 -7.49 -14.78
N GLU A 101 2.86 -6.82 -13.89
CA GLU A 101 2.36 -7.40 -12.65
C GLU A 101 1.49 -8.63 -12.95
N GLY A 102 0.45 -8.49 -13.77
CA GLY A 102 -0.46 -9.59 -14.10
C GLY A 102 0.23 -10.75 -14.81
N LEU A 103 1.06 -10.47 -15.83
CA LEU A 103 1.70 -11.50 -16.65
C LEU A 103 2.90 -12.17 -15.97
N MET A 104 3.68 -11.44 -15.20
CA MET A 104 4.88 -11.97 -14.56
C MET A 104 4.67 -12.30 -13.08
N ALA A 105 4.31 -11.29 -12.30
CA ALA A 105 4.30 -11.45 -10.85
C ALA A 105 3.15 -12.35 -10.39
N PHE A 106 1.93 -12.10 -10.84
CA PHE A 106 0.75 -12.89 -10.46
C PHE A 106 0.84 -14.36 -10.93
N PHE A 107 1.23 -14.62 -12.18
CA PHE A 107 1.37 -16.01 -12.66
C PHE A 107 2.51 -16.74 -11.95
N LEU A 108 3.61 -16.05 -11.66
CA LEU A 108 4.71 -16.61 -10.87
C LEU A 108 4.23 -16.94 -9.46
N GLU A 109 3.57 -16.02 -8.81
CA GLU A 109 3.03 -16.18 -7.46
C GLU A 109 2.02 -17.33 -7.38
N ALA A 110 1.00 -17.34 -8.24
CA ALA A 110 -0.03 -18.37 -8.28
C ALA A 110 0.58 -19.77 -8.55
N THR A 111 1.58 -19.87 -9.43
CA THR A 111 2.28 -21.12 -9.73
C THR A 111 3.02 -21.65 -8.49
N PHE A 112 3.79 -20.78 -7.81
CA PHE A 112 4.55 -21.22 -6.65
C PHE A 112 3.68 -21.44 -5.42
N VAL A 113 2.55 -20.77 -5.25
CA VAL A 113 1.54 -21.11 -4.25
C VAL A 113 0.99 -22.52 -4.50
N GLY A 114 0.65 -22.85 -5.74
CA GLY A 114 0.24 -24.22 -6.11
C GLY A 114 1.31 -25.26 -5.79
N LEU A 115 2.56 -25.01 -6.18
CA LEU A 115 3.69 -25.89 -5.90
C LEU A 115 4.01 -26.00 -4.40
N PHE A 116 3.83 -24.93 -3.62
CA PHE A 116 3.97 -24.95 -2.17
C PHE A 116 3.01 -25.95 -1.53
N PHE A 117 1.73 -25.94 -1.90
CA PHE A 117 0.75 -26.85 -1.31
C PHE A 117 0.85 -28.28 -1.81
N PHE A 118 1.11 -28.48 -3.10
CA PHE A 118 1.09 -29.80 -3.74
C PHE A 118 2.47 -30.43 -3.93
N GLY A 119 3.55 -29.70 -3.62
CA GLY A 119 4.93 -30.12 -3.83
C GLY A 119 5.56 -30.97 -2.72
N TRP A 120 4.99 -30.97 -1.50
CA TRP A 120 5.58 -31.57 -0.30
C TRP A 120 6.02 -33.03 -0.44
N ASN A 121 5.26 -33.83 -1.18
CA ASN A 121 5.56 -35.24 -1.42
C ASN A 121 6.20 -35.51 -2.79
N ARG A 122 6.42 -34.48 -3.60
CA ARG A 122 6.95 -34.61 -4.98
C ARG A 122 8.33 -34.00 -5.15
N LEU A 123 8.67 -33.00 -4.32
CA LEU A 123 9.92 -32.27 -4.39
C LEU A 123 10.86 -32.67 -3.25
N THR A 124 12.16 -32.56 -3.50
CA THR A 124 13.14 -32.65 -2.41
C THR A 124 13.01 -31.45 -1.48
N LYS A 125 13.46 -31.57 -0.24
CA LYS A 125 13.36 -30.49 0.77
C LYS A 125 13.95 -29.16 0.25
N VAL A 126 15.10 -29.21 -0.43
CA VAL A 126 15.75 -28.01 -0.98
C VAL A 126 14.93 -27.42 -2.13
N LYS A 127 14.43 -28.24 -3.05
CA LYS A 127 13.59 -27.75 -4.16
C LYS A 127 12.28 -27.15 -3.63
N HIS A 128 11.69 -27.74 -2.60
CA HIS A 128 10.48 -27.17 -1.99
C HIS A 128 10.77 -25.83 -1.31
N LEU A 129 11.89 -25.72 -0.60
CA LEU A 129 12.32 -24.43 -0.02
C LEU A 129 12.54 -23.35 -1.10
N MET A 130 13.11 -23.71 -2.26
CA MET A 130 13.22 -22.78 -3.40
C MET A 130 11.84 -22.30 -3.85
N VAL A 131 10.87 -23.20 -3.96
CA VAL A 131 9.47 -22.86 -4.29
C VAL A 131 8.90 -21.87 -3.29
N THR A 132 9.10 -22.10 -2.01
CA THR A 132 8.59 -21.22 -0.94
C THR A 132 9.24 -19.83 -0.97
N TRP A 133 10.53 -19.74 -1.23
CA TRP A 133 11.20 -18.45 -1.43
C TRP A 133 10.76 -17.75 -2.71
N LEU A 134 10.54 -18.47 -3.81
CA LEU A 134 10.02 -17.89 -5.04
C LEU A 134 8.58 -17.42 -4.89
N MET A 135 7.76 -18.12 -4.10
CA MET A 135 6.44 -17.66 -3.69
C MET A 135 6.53 -16.32 -2.91
N ALA A 136 7.40 -16.24 -1.89
CA ALA A 136 7.58 -15.04 -1.11
C ALA A 136 8.15 -13.87 -1.93
N LEU A 137 9.03 -14.13 -2.88
CA LEU A 137 9.53 -13.13 -3.81
C LEU A 137 8.46 -12.69 -4.80
N GLY A 138 7.61 -13.60 -5.26
CA GLY A 138 6.49 -13.31 -6.17
C GLY A 138 5.54 -12.26 -5.57
N THR A 139 5.16 -12.44 -4.30
CA THR A 139 4.30 -11.45 -3.60
C THR A 139 4.93 -10.06 -3.53
N ASN A 140 6.24 -9.98 -3.38
CA ASN A 140 6.96 -8.69 -3.37
C ASN A 140 7.13 -8.11 -4.78
N LEU A 141 7.31 -8.95 -5.81
CA LEU A 141 7.34 -8.50 -7.20
C LEU A 141 6.00 -7.95 -7.65
N SER A 142 4.89 -8.54 -7.23
CA SER A 142 3.55 -7.98 -7.44
C SER A 142 3.44 -6.60 -6.81
N ALA A 143 3.83 -6.48 -5.54
CA ALA A 143 3.79 -5.21 -4.82
C ALA A 143 4.63 -4.11 -5.47
N ILE A 144 5.81 -4.42 -6.03
CA ILE A 144 6.67 -3.39 -6.65
C ILE A 144 5.99 -2.80 -7.89
N TRP A 145 5.39 -3.62 -8.76
CA TRP A 145 4.77 -3.13 -9.99
C TRP A 145 3.53 -2.27 -9.72
N ILE A 146 2.69 -2.68 -8.77
CA ILE A 146 1.55 -1.87 -8.33
C ILE A 146 2.02 -0.53 -7.73
N LEU A 147 3.09 -0.54 -6.94
CA LEU A 147 3.62 0.67 -6.31
C LEU A 147 4.43 1.55 -7.27
N VAL A 148 4.99 1.00 -8.34
CA VAL A 148 5.53 1.79 -9.46
C VAL A 148 4.41 2.58 -10.13
N ALA A 149 3.30 1.94 -10.46
CA ALA A 149 2.12 2.62 -11.04
C ALA A 149 1.57 3.69 -10.09
N ASN A 150 1.38 3.37 -8.82
CA ASN A 150 0.88 4.31 -7.81
C ASN A 150 1.87 5.45 -7.51
N GLY A 151 3.17 5.16 -7.47
CA GLY A 151 4.22 6.16 -7.27
C GLY A 151 4.31 7.14 -8.42
N TRP A 152 4.09 6.69 -9.65
CA TRP A 152 3.99 7.57 -10.81
C TRP A 152 2.79 8.53 -10.68
N MET A 153 1.65 8.09 -10.19
CA MET A 153 0.51 8.98 -9.91
C MET A 153 0.85 10.08 -8.87
N GLN A 154 1.80 9.83 -7.99
CA GLN A 154 2.25 10.76 -6.96
C GLN A 154 3.36 11.71 -7.45
N ASN A 155 4.17 11.26 -8.41
CA ASN A 155 5.27 12.01 -9.01
C ASN A 155 5.40 11.59 -10.49
N PRO A 156 4.71 12.25 -11.43
CA PRO A 156 4.65 11.84 -12.83
C PRO A 156 5.94 12.17 -13.59
N THR A 157 6.90 11.26 -13.54
CA THR A 157 8.19 11.35 -14.26
C THR A 157 8.23 10.41 -15.45
N GLY A 158 9.10 10.69 -16.45
CA GLY A 158 9.32 9.82 -17.61
C GLY A 158 8.17 9.80 -18.62
N ALA A 159 7.26 10.78 -18.56
CA ALA A 159 6.11 10.89 -19.47
C ALA A 159 5.92 12.36 -19.90
N VAL A 160 5.35 12.56 -21.08
CA VAL A 160 5.02 13.87 -21.64
C VAL A 160 3.61 13.83 -22.21
N PHE A 161 2.95 14.99 -22.24
CA PHE A 161 1.63 15.11 -22.90
C PHE A 161 1.82 15.25 -24.41
N ASN A 162 1.16 14.39 -25.17
CA ASN A 162 1.14 14.45 -26.63
C ASN A 162 -0.14 15.18 -27.10
N PRO A 163 -0.01 16.39 -27.71
CA PRO A 163 -1.17 17.15 -28.16
C PRO A 163 -1.89 16.54 -29.39
N GLU A 164 -1.27 15.58 -30.09
CA GLU A 164 -1.90 14.90 -31.22
C GLU A 164 -2.82 13.75 -30.79
N THR A 165 -2.38 13.00 -29.77
CA THR A 165 -3.14 11.88 -29.21
C THR A 165 -4.01 12.29 -28.02
N MET A 166 -3.81 13.50 -27.50
CA MET A 166 -4.52 14.07 -26.33
C MET A 166 -4.37 13.24 -25.05
N ARG A 167 -3.21 12.64 -24.86
CA ARG A 167 -2.91 11.79 -23.70
C ARG A 167 -1.44 11.92 -23.27
N MET A 168 -1.15 11.44 -22.09
CA MET A 168 0.23 11.27 -21.62
C MET A 168 0.86 10.04 -22.29
N GLU A 169 2.11 10.14 -22.70
CA GLU A 169 2.86 9.06 -23.33
C GLU A 169 4.21 8.86 -22.63
N VAL A 170 4.65 7.61 -22.53
CA VAL A 170 5.96 7.26 -21.95
C VAL A 170 7.07 7.69 -22.89
N VAL A 171 8.03 8.43 -22.36
CA VAL A 171 9.28 8.78 -23.06
C VAL A 171 10.50 8.13 -22.42
N ASP A 172 10.42 7.82 -21.13
CA ASP A 172 11.46 7.10 -20.38
C ASP A 172 10.84 6.15 -19.37
N PHE A 173 10.69 4.88 -19.75
CA PHE A 173 10.11 3.85 -18.89
C PHE A 173 10.97 3.57 -17.64
N MET A 174 12.31 3.73 -17.76
CA MET A 174 13.19 3.51 -16.60
C MET A 174 13.01 4.60 -15.55
N ALA A 175 12.74 5.86 -15.97
CA ALA A 175 12.38 6.94 -15.05
C ALA A 175 11.04 6.67 -14.33
N VAL A 176 10.09 5.98 -14.98
CA VAL A 176 8.85 5.52 -14.33
C VAL A 176 9.14 4.45 -13.29
N VAL A 177 9.93 3.43 -13.63
CA VAL A 177 10.27 2.29 -12.74
C VAL A 177 11.10 2.75 -11.54
N PHE A 178 12.13 3.56 -11.77
CA PHE A 178 13.03 4.06 -10.73
C PHE A 178 12.57 5.40 -10.12
N ASN A 179 11.30 5.70 -10.23
CA ASN A 179 10.69 6.86 -9.58
C ASN A 179 10.99 6.85 -8.06
N PRO A 180 11.60 7.91 -7.50
CA PRO A 180 12.03 7.93 -6.10
C PRO A 180 10.85 7.77 -5.13
N VAL A 181 9.69 8.32 -5.46
CA VAL A 181 8.47 8.17 -4.65
C VAL A 181 7.98 6.72 -4.67
N ALA A 182 8.01 6.05 -5.83
CA ALA A 182 7.63 4.64 -5.95
C ALA A 182 8.55 3.74 -5.15
N GLN A 183 9.87 3.95 -5.22
CA GLN A 183 10.87 3.16 -4.52
C GLN A 183 10.76 3.32 -2.99
N ALA A 184 10.67 4.54 -2.49
CA ALA A 184 10.47 4.81 -1.07
C ALA A 184 9.17 4.17 -0.54
N LYS A 185 8.08 4.31 -1.30
CA LYS A 185 6.77 3.73 -0.99
C LYS A 185 6.81 2.20 -0.95
N PHE A 186 7.48 1.57 -1.91
CA PHE A 186 7.58 0.12 -1.97
C PHE A 186 8.25 -0.45 -0.73
N VAL A 187 9.44 0.03 -0.39
CA VAL A 187 10.17 -0.53 0.75
C VAL A 187 9.46 -0.26 2.08
N HIS A 188 8.84 0.91 2.24
CA HIS A 188 8.05 1.25 3.43
C HIS A 188 6.80 0.36 3.57
N THR A 189 6.01 0.22 2.49
CA THR A 189 4.77 -0.57 2.47
C THR A 189 5.02 -2.05 2.72
N VAL A 190 6.05 -2.62 2.07
CA VAL A 190 6.43 -4.03 2.28
C VAL A 190 6.89 -4.27 3.72
N SER A 191 7.71 -3.37 4.28
CA SER A 191 8.14 -3.48 5.68
C SER A 191 6.95 -3.41 6.65
N ALA A 192 5.96 -2.56 6.39
CA ALA A 192 4.71 -2.51 7.16
C ALA A 192 3.92 -3.82 7.05
N GLY A 193 3.90 -4.44 5.87
CA GLY A 193 3.32 -5.78 5.68
C GLY A 193 4.04 -6.85 6.53
N TYR A 194 5.35 -6.78 6.62
CA TYR A 194 6.13 -7.68 7.47
C TYR A 194 5.80 -7.51 8.96
N VAL A 195 5.61 -6.28 9.42
CA VAL A 195 5.13 -5.97 10.78
C VAL A 195 3.76 -6.59 11.02
N THR A 196 2.85 -6.50 10.04
CA THR A 196 1.50 -7.07 10.13
C THR A 196 1.53 -8.58 10.28
N GLY A 197 2.29 -9.28 9.43
CA GLY A 197 2.49 -10.72 9.53
C GLY A 197 3.08 -11.15 10.86
N ALA A 198 4.06 -10.40 11.38
CA ALA A 198 4.68 -10.67 12.68
C ALA A 198 3.68 -10.54 13.84
N VAL A 199 2.89 -9.46 13.88
CA VAL A 199 1.85 -9.28 14.93
C VAL A 199 0.80 -10.38 14.83
N PHE A 200 0.38 -10.75 13.64
CA PHE A 200 -0.60 -11.83 13.42
C PHE A 200 -0.08 -13.16 13.98
N VAL A 201 1.15 -13.55 13.64
CA VAL A 201 1.77 -14.78 14.15
C VAL A 201 1.94 -14.74 15.68
N MET A 202 2.34 -13.59 16.23
CA MET A 202 2.49 -13.42 17.69
C MET A 202 1.15 -13.52 18.41
N ALA A 203 0.10 -12.88 17.91
CA ALA A 203 -1.23 -12.89 18.51
C ALA A 203 -1.82 -14.31 18.58
N ILE A 204 -1.74 -15.07 17.48
CA ILE A 204 -2.23 -16.47 17.46
C ILE A 204 -1.36 -17.36 18.34
N SER A 205 -0.04 -17.18 18.34
CA SER A 205 0.86 -17.92 19.23
C SER A 205 0.56 -17.60 20.70
N ALA A 206 0.31 -16.34 21.04
CA ALA A 206 -0.11 -15.94 22.38
C ALA A 206 -1.45 -16.57 22.78
N LEU A 207 -2.41 -16.65 21.85
CA LEU A 207 -3.70 -17.34 22.08
C LEU A 207 -3.48 -18.81 22.42
N PHE A 208 -2.62 -19.52 21.70
CA PHE A 208 -2.30 -20.92 21.98
C PHE A 208 -1.64 -21.09 23.35
N LEU A 209 -0.69 -20.21 23.71
CA LEU A 209 -0.02 -20.23 25.01
C LEU A 209 -1.01 -19.95 26.16
N LEU A 210 -1.90 -18.97 26.02
CA LEU A 210 -2.93 -18.65 27.02
C LEU A 210 -3.89 -19.79 27.25
N ARG A 211 -4.18 -20.58 26.18
CA ARG A 211 -5.04 -21.77 26.22
C ARG A 211 -4.31 -23.07 26.57
N ASN A 212 -3.01 -23.00 26.80
CA ASN A 212 -2.14 -24.16 27.05
C ASN A 212 -2.15 -25.20 25.91
N LYS A 213 -2.39 -24.77 24.64
CA LYS A 213 -2.42 -25.63 23.45
C LYS A 213 -1.18 -25.40 22.59
N HIS A 214 -0.70 -26.44 21.90
CA HIS A 214 0.39 -26.38 20.90
C HIS A 214 1.61 -25.57 21.35
N LYS A 215 2.00 -25.69 22.64
CA LYS A 215 3.01 -24.82 23.30
C LYS A 215 4.32 -24.74 22.54
N ASP A 216 4.85 -25.85 22.05
CA ASP A 216 6.15 -25.91 21.40
C ASP A 216 6.18 -25.16 20.07
N LEU A 217 5.12 -25.35 19.26
CA LEU A 217 4.90 -24.57 18.03
C LEU A 217 4.70 -23.08 18.34
N ALA A 218 3.85 -22.76 19.31
CA ALA A 218 3.52 -21.38 19.66
C ALA A 218 4.76 -20.61 20.19
N ARG A 219 5.60 -21.25 21.00
CA ARG A 219 6.85 -20.64 21.51
C ARG A 219 7.82 -20.28 20.39
N ARG A 220 8.05 -21.19 19.47
CA ARG A 220 8.96 -21.00 18.34
C ARG A 220 8.42 -19.95 17.38
N SER A 221 7.13 -20.04 17.03
CA SER A 221 6.47 -19.06 16.16
C SER A 221 6.52 -17.65 16.78
N PHE A 222 6.24 -17.53 18.08
CA PHE A 222 6.31 -16.26 18.79
C PHE A 222 7.73 -15.66 18.77
N ALA A 223 8.76 -16.47 19.02
CA ALA A 223 10.15 -16.00 19.01
C ALA A 223 10.61 -15.57 17.61
N VAL A 224 10.27 -16.33 16.56
CA VAL A 224 10.56 -15.93 15.17
C VAL A 224 9.86 -14.63 14.83
N ALA A 225 8.58 -14.51 15.16
CA ALA A 225 7.80 -13.32 14.89
C ALA A 225 8.28 -12.09 15.67
N ALA A 226 8.74 -12.27 16.92
CA ALA A 226 9.29 -11.18 17.73
C ALA A 226 10.58 -10.60 17.10
N ALA A 227 11.48 -11.47 16.64
CA ALA A 227 12.72 -11.03 15.98
C ALA A 227 12.46 -10.39 14.62
N PHE A 228 11.64 -11.05 13.79
CA PHE A 228 11.26 -10.54 12.48
C PHE A 228 10.50 -9.21 12.56
N GLY A 229 9.54 -9.12 13.49
CA GLY A 229 8.75 -7.91 13.70
C GLY A 229 9.57 -6.74 14.25
N LEU A 230 10.54 -6.99 15.14
CA LEU A 230 11.44 -5.93 15.63
C LEU A 230 12.27 -5.35 14.48
N LEU A 231 12.90 -6.20 13.67
CA LEU A 231 13.68 -5.75 12.53
C LEU A 231 12.80 -4.97 11.54
N SER A 232 11.63 -5.50 11.21
CA SER A 232 10.70 -4.87 10.28
C SER A 232 10.16 -3.54 10.80
N SER A 233 9.83 -3.43 12.10
CA SER A 233 9.33 -2.19 12.69
C SER A 233 10.39 -1.08 12.74
N LEU A 234 11.66 -1.43 12.99
CA LEU A 234 12.77 -0.49 12.87
C LEU A 234 12.97 -0.03 11.41
N SER A 235 12.87 -0.97 10.46
CA SER A 235 12.94 -0.64 9.03
C SER A 235 11.82 0.32 8.62
N VAL A 236 10.58 0.13 9.11
CA VAL A 236 9.44 1.01 8.80
C VAL A 236 9.72 2.47 9.18
N VAL A 237 10.40 2.74 10.30
CA VAL A 237 10.71 4.12 10.70
C VAL A 237 11.74 4.74 9.76
N VAL A 238 12.83 4.03 9.47
CA VAL A 238 13.89 4.53 8.57
C VAL A 238 13.33 4.77 7.16
N LEU A 239 12.53 3.84 6.66
CA LEU A 239 11.93 3.92 5.32
C LEU A 239 10.75 4.90 5.28
N GLY A 240 10.09 5.14 6.41
CA GLY A 240 9.07 6.16 6.59
C GLY A 240 9.65 7.57 6.53
N ASP A 241 10.82 7.77 7.14
CA ASP A 241 11.59 9.01 7.02
C ASP A 241 11.95 9.31 5.56
N GLU A 242 12.43 8.30 4.82
CA GLU A 242 12.72 8.42 3.38
C GLU A 242 11.46 8.77 2.57
N SER A 243 10.30 8.18 2.90
CA SER A 243 9.02 8.52 2.27
C SER A 243 8.58 9.95 2.59
N GLY A 244 8.84 10.43 3.80
CA GLY A 244 8.60 11.82 4.23
C GLY A 244 9.49 12.80 3.45
N TYR A 245 10.76 12.48 3.31
CA TYR A 245 11.72 13.26 2.51
C TYR A 245 11.31 13.31 1.03
N ALA A 246 10.94 12.18 0.43
CA ALA A 246 10.44 12.16 -0.95
C ALA A 246 9.17 13.02 -1.13
N ALA A 247 8.28 13.05 -0.13
CA ALA A 247 7.10 13.92 -0.14
C ALA A 247 7.49 15.41 -0.04
N SER A 248 8.52 15.77 0.73
CA SER A 248 9.00 17.15 0.83
C SER A 248 9.57 17.69 -0.48
N GLU A 249 10.20 16.83 -1.26
CA GLU A 249 10.77 17.20 -2.55
C GLU A 249 9.72 17.27 -3.66
N HIS A 250 8.83 16.27 -3.72
CA HIS A 250 7.94 16.08 -4.86
C HIS A 250 6.48 16.46 -4.61
N GLN A 251 6.00 16.45 -3.37
CA GLN A 251 4.59 16.69 -3.00
C GLN A 251 4.45 17.68 -1.85
N LYS A 252 4.99 18.89 -2.04
CA LYS A 252 5.07 19.93 -1.00
C LYS A 252 3.74 20.28 -0.38
N MET A 253 2.66 20.37 -1.17
CA MET A 253 1.31 20.66 -0.66
C MET A 253 0.81 19.55 0.27
N LYS A 254 1.05 18.29 -0.08
CA LYS A 254 0.72 17.14 0.77
C LYS A 254 1.47 17.21 2.10
N LEU A 255 2.78 17.47 2.08
CA LEU A 255 3.57 17.59 3.30
C LEU A 255 3.04 18.72 4.17
N ALA A 256 2.84 19.92 3.59
CA ALA A 256 2.31 21.08 4.31
C ALA A 256 0.94 20.79 4.95
N ALA A 257 0.07 20.04 4.25
CA ALA A 257 -1.23 19.63 4.77
C ALA A 257 -1.14 18.58 5.89
N ILE A 258 -0.26 17.57 5.78
CA ILE A 258 0.00 16.57 6.83
C ILE A 258 0.47 17.24 8.12
N GLU A 259 1.32 18.25 7.99
CA GLU A 259 1.91 18.97 9.11
C GLU A 259 1.10 20.20 9.55
N ALA A 260 0.01 20.51 8.84
CA ALA A 260 -0.82 21.70 9.06
C ALA A 260 0.01 23.00 9.10
N MET A 261 0.94 23.10 8.16
CA MET A 261 1.79 24.30 7.99
C MET A 261 1.07 25.31 7.10
N TRP A 262 0.35 26.23 7.69
CA TRP A 262 -0.39 27.26 6.96
C TRP A 262 0.53 28.31 6.35
N GLU A 263 1.48 28.78 7.13
CA GLU A 263 2.51 29.75 6.72
C GLU A 263 3.85 29.04 6.51
N THR A 264 4.73 29.67 5.75
CA THR A 264 6.09 29.20 5.54
C THR A 264 6.88 29.21 6.85
N GLU A 265 7.30 28.04 7.30
CA GLU A 265 8.13 27.89 8.48
C GLU A 265 9.57 28.27 8.15
N ARG A 266 10.07 29.30 8.86
CA ARG A 266 11.48 29.71 8.72
C ARG A 266 12.38 28.66 9.33
N ALA A 267 13.62 28.60 8.81
CA ALA A 267 14.62 27.70 9.39
C ALA A 267 15.09 28.21 10.76
N PRO A 268 15.24 27.31 11.74
CA PRO A 268 14.94 25.88 11.74
C PRO A 268 13.44 25.61 11.98
N ALA A 269 12.83 24.75 11.14
CA ALA A 269 11.39 24.51 11.17
C ALA A 269 10.98 23.59 12.35
N ASP A 270 9.86 23.95 13.00
CA ASP A 270 9.29 23.25 14.13
C ASP A 270 8.29 22.16 13.70
N PHE A 271 8.26 21.04 14.39
CA PHE A 271 7.28 19.97 14.18
C PHE A 271 6.05 20.19 15.07
N THR A 272 4.86 20.29 14.49
CA THR A 272 3.62 20.37 15.25
C THR A 272 3.19 18.99 15.72
N ALA A 273 3.50 18.62 16.96
CA ALA A 273 3.17 17.30 17.50
C ALA A 273 1.66 17.13 17.76
N PHE A 274 1.01 18.18 18.22
CA PHE A 274 -0.43 18.23 18.50
C PHE A 274 -0.98 19.58 18.04
N GLY A 275 -2.23 19.60 17.57
CA GLY A 275 -2.94 20.81 17.19
C GLY A 275 -4.31 20.49 16.61
N ILE A 276 -5.18 21.47 16.54
CA ILE A 276 -6.47 21.36 15.87
C ILE A 276 -6.43 22.27 14.64
N PRO A 277 -6.12 21.74 13.45
CA PRO A 277 -6.07 22.55 12.24
C PRO A 277 -7.45 23.10 11.89
N ASN A 278 -7.52 24.40 11.66
CA ASN A 278 -8.73 25.08 11.22
C ASN A 278 -8.51 25.60 9.79
N GLN A 279 -9.24 25.03 8.85
CA GLN A 279 -9.10 25.34 7.42
C GLN A 279 -9.72 26.68 7.04
N ASP A 280 -10.69 27.17 7.81
CA ASP A 280 -11.36 28.44 7.53
C ASP A 280 -10.52 29.65 7.96
N THR A 281 -9.82 29.50 9.10
CA THR A 281 -8.97 30.56 9.66
C THR A 281 -7.50 30.43 9.25
N HIS A 282 -7.12 29.32 8.59
CA HIS A 282 -5.74 28.98 8.24
C HIS A 282 -4.78 29.02 9.44
N GLN A 283 -5.22 28.46 10.57
CA GLN A 283 -4.47 28.44 11.83
C GLN A 283 -4.62 27.08 12.55
N ASN A 284 -3.75 26.83 13.51
CA ASN A 284 -3.82 25.66 14.38
C ASN A 284 -4.17 26.11 15.80
N ASP A 285 -5.32 25.66 16.28
CA ASP A 285 -5.71 25.88 17.69
C ASP A 285 -4.94 24.90 18.58
N TYR A 286 -4.54 25.38 19.78
CA TYR A 286 -3.84 24.56 20.80
C TYR A 286 -2.58 23.83 20.29
N ALA A 287 -1.80 24.45 19.41
CA ALA A 287 -0.62 23.85 18.82
C ALA A 287 0.49 23.62 19.87
N VAL A 288 0.99 22.37 19.92
CA VAL A 288 2.20 21.99 20.67
C VAL A 288 3.29 21.67 19.66
N LYS A 289 4.34 22.49 19.65
CA LYS A 289 5.45 22.36 18.70
C LYS A 289 6.71 21.77 19.36
N ILE A 290 7.43 20.94 18.61
CA ILE A 290 8.77 20.43 18.99
C ILE A 290 9.78 21.19 18.13
N PRO A 291 10.67 22.01 18.74
CA PRO A 291 11.62 22.82 17.98
C PRO A 291 12.57 21.96 17.12
N TYR A 292 13.00 22.48 15.98
CA TYR A 292 14.01 21.95 15.06
C TYR A 292 13.67 20.63 14.36
N LEU A 293 12.69 19.87 14.85
CA LEU A 293 12.47 18.49 14.42
C LEU A 293 11.98 18.41 12.96
N MET A 294 11.12 19.35 12.52
CA MET A 294 10.58 19.32 11.16
C MET A 294 11.66 19.56 10.10
N GLY A 295 12.59 20.47 10.33
CA GLY A 295 13.71 20.70 9.44
C GLY A 295 14.56 19.44 9.23
N LEU A 296 14.80 18.66 10.29
CA LEU A 296 15.55 17.41 10.21
C LEU A 296 14.80 16.32 9.43
N ILE A 297 13.49 16.20 9.61
CA ILE A 297 12.65 15.17 8.96
C ILE A 297 12.41 15.53 7.48
N ALA A 298 11.96 16.75 7.19
CA ALA A 298 11.50 17.11 5.86
C ALA A 298 12.64 17.53 4.92
N THR A 299 13.65 18.25 5.40
CA THR A 299 14.71 18.82 4.54
C THR A 299 16.09 18.29 4.85
N ARG A 300 16.25 17.46 5.89
CA ARG A 300 17.55 17.00 6.40
C ARG A 300 18.51 18.17 6.66
N SER A 301 17.95 19.35 6.94
CA SER A 301 18.67 20.59 7.12
C SER A 301 18.01 21.45 8.20
N LEU A 302 18.83 22.14 8.98
CA LEU A 302 18.34 23.15 9.93
C LEU A 302 18.28 24.56 9.34
N ASN A 303 18.71 24.71 8.07
CA ASN A 303 18.89 26.02 7.42
C ASN A 303 17.96 26.26 6.23
N GLN A 304 17.09 25.30 5.91
CA GLN A 304 16.15 25.44 4.80
C GLN A 304 14.74 25.76 5.33
N PRO A 305 14.06 26.77 4.77
CA PRO A 305 12.66 27.04 5.06
C PRO A 305 11.78 25.98 4.39
N ILE A 306 10.62 25.72 4.97
CA ILE A 306 9.63 24.79 4.41
C ILE A 306 8.41 25.60 4.01
N PRO A 307 8.00 25.60 2.72
CA PRO A 307 6.88 26.38 2.24
C PRO A 307 5.57 25.93 2.88
N GLY A 308 4.79 26.89 3.37
CA GLY A 308 3.48 26.65 3.91
C GLY A 308 2.38 26.59 2.84
N ILE A 309 1.18 26.19 3.25
CA ILE A 309 0.01 26.04 2.38
C ILE A 309 -0.28 27.33 1.60
N LEU A 310 -0.28 28.49 2.25
CA LEU A 310 -0.64 29.75 1.61
C LEU A 310 0.34 30.15 0.51
N GLU A 311 1.65 29.96 0.72
CA GLU A 311 2.66 30.20 -0.33
C GLU A 311 2.50 29.21 -1.49
N LEU A 312 2.19 27.96 -1.19
CA LEU A 312 1.97 26.93 -2.22
C LEU A 312 0.70 27.20 -3.04
N VAL A 313 -0.34 27.78 -2.45
CA VAL A 313 -1.55 28.25 -3.15
C VAL A 313 -1.22 29.42 -4.09
N GLU A 314 -0.40 30.38 -3.66
CA GLU A 314 0.06 31.46 -4.53
C GLU A 314 0.83 30.92 -5.76
N ARG A 315 1.72 29.96 -5.52
CA ARG A 315 2.43 29.26 -6.62
C ARG A 315 1.46 28.50 -7.53
N ALA A 316 0.43 27.85 -6.95
CA ALA A 316 -0.60 27.17 -7.73
C ALA A 316 -1.41 28.13 -8.59
N GLU A 317 -1.70 29.36 -8.13
CA GLU A 317 -2.38 30.39 -8.91
C GLU A 317 -1.59 30.73 -10.18
N HIS A 318 -0.27 30.90 -10.08
CA HIS A 318 0.60 31.09 -11.23
C HIS A 318 0.53 29.91 -12.21
N ARG A 319 0.50 28.68 -11.69
CA ARG A 319 0.37 27.49 -12.53
C ARG A 319 -1.01 27.36 -13.17
N VAL A 320 -2.08 27.77 -12.51
CA VAL A 320 -3.42 27.81 -13.12
C VAL A 320 -3.44 28.76 -14.32
N ARG A 321 -2.80 29.94 -14.22
CA ARG A 321 -2.65 30.90 -15.33
C ARG A 321 -1.81 30.32 -16.47
N GLY A 322 -0.68 29.66 -16.15
CA GLY A 322 0.13 28.94 -17.14
C GLY A 322 -0.67 27.85 -17.86
N GLY A 323 -1.50 27.12 -17.11
CA GLY A 323 -2.39 26.10 -17.64
C GLY A 323 -3.49 26.63 -18.58
N GLN A 324 -4.00 27.85 -18.33
CA GLN A 324 -4.90 28.52 -19.28
C GLN A 324 -4.19 28.79 -20.63
N LEU A 325 -2.96 29.28 -20.59
CA LEU A 325 -2.16 29.52 -21.80
C LEU A 325 -1.89 28.20 -22.55
N ALA A 326 -1.51 27.13 -21.83
CA ALA A 326 -1.32 25.81 -22.43
C ALA A 326 -2.61 25.28 -23.08
N TYR A 327 -3.74 25.44 -22.42
CA TYR A 327 -5.04 24.99 -22.94
C TYR A 327 -5.45 25.77 -24.20
N GLY A 328 -5.28 27.10 -24.22
CA GLY A 328 -5.55 27.93 -25.39
C GLY A 328 -4.66 27.57 -26.58
N ALA A 329 -3.37 27.34 -26.31
CA ALA A 329 -2.43 26.86 -27.32
C ALA A 329 -2.83 25.48 -27.87
N LEU A 330 -3.29 24.57 -26.98
CA LEU A 330 -3.77 23.24 -27.36
C LEU A 330 -5.01 23.31 -28.27
N GLU A 331 -5.97 24.19 -27.99
CA GLU A 331 -7.14 24.40 -28.85
C GLU A 331 -6.75 24.92 -30.24
N ARG A 332 -5.80 25.86 -30.32
CA ARG A 332 -5.25 26.33 -31.59
C ARG A 332 -4.55 25.22 -32.38
N LEU A 333 -3.75 24.37 -31.70
CA LEU A 333 -3.08 23.21 -32.32
C LEU A 333 -4.08 22.17 -32.83
N ARG A 334 -5.20 21.98 -32.15
CA ARG A 334 -6.29 21.10 -32.63
C ARG A 334 -6.96 21.64 -33.89
N ALA A 335 -7.11 22.96 -34.00
CA ALA A 335 -7.67 23.61 -35.17
C ALA A 335 -6.66 23.65 -36.33
N ASN A 336 -5.38 23.89 -36.03
CA ASN A 336 -4.29 23.95 -37.01
C ASN A 336 -3.00 23.35 -36.41
N LYS A 337 -2.66 22.14 -36.78
CA LYS A 337 -1.46 21.42 -36.30
C LYS A 337 -0.13 22.11 -36.64
N ASN A 338 -0.14 22.98 -37.67
CA ASN A 338 1.03 23.69 -38.15
C ASN A 338 1.19 25.10 -37.53
N ASP A 339 0.41 25.45 -36.53
CA ASP A 339 0.51 26.71 -35.80
C ASP A 339 1.76 26.71 -34.92
N VAL A 340 2.85 27.34 -35.46
CA VAL A 340 4.16 27.35 -34.79
C VAL A 340 4.09 28.13 -33.48
N GLU A 341 3.40 29.27 -33.46
CA GLU A 341 3.27 30.08 -32.23
C GLU A 341 2.52 29.33 -31.12
N ALA A 342 1.43 28.63 -31.48
CA ALA A 342 0.71 27.80 -30.56
C ALA A 342 1.57 26.63 -30.05
N ARG A 343 2.42 26.05 -30.90
CA ARG A 343 3.34 24.98 -30.51
C ARG A 343 4.36 25.49 -29.47
N GLU A 344 5.00 26.61 -29.74
CA GLU A 344 5.95 27.20 -28.79
C GLU A 344 5.30 27.60 -27.46
N MET A 345 4.08 28.14 -27.51
CA MET A 345 3.32 28.47 -26.28
C MET A 345 2.98 27.22 -25.49
N PHE A 346 2.54 26.17 -26.17
CA PHE A 346 2.23 24.90 -25.54
C PHE A 346 3.47 24.27 -24.89
N ASP A 347 4.59 24.22 -25.61
CA ASP A 347 5.84 23.62 -25.12
C ASP A 347 6.42 24.34 -23.88
N ARG A 348 6.12 25.63 -23.71
CA ARG A 348 6.50 26.40 -22.51
C ARG A 348 5.61 26.09 -21.30
N HIS A 349 4.34 25.79 -21.50
CA HIS A 349 3.33 25.75 -20.43
C HIS A 349 2.63 24.40 -20.26
N TRP A 350 2.93 23.38 -21.06
CA TRP A 350 2.23 22.09 -21.01
C TRP A 350 2.24 21.43 -19.63
N GLN A 351 3.30 21.62 -18.84
CA GLN A 351 3.40 21.09 -17.47
C GLN A 351 2.37 21.68 -16.52
N ASP A 352 1.81 22.84 -16.86
CA ASP A 352 0.77 23.50 -16.09
C ASP A 352 -0.65 23.17 -16.58
N LEU A 353 -0.78 22.41 -17.69
CA LEU A 353 -2.07 22.09 -18.29
C LEU A 353 -3.05 21.49 -17.27
N GLY A 354 -2.59 20.58 -16.41
CA GLY A 354 -3.41 19.98 -15.36
C GLY A 354 -3.99 21.01 -14.38
N HIS A 355 -3.19 22.04 -14.02
CA HIS A 355 -3.67 23.14 -13.18
C HIS A 355 -4.72 23.99 -13.88
N GLY A 356 -4.57 24.23 -15.19
CA GLY A 356 -5.61 24.86 -16.00
C GLY A 356 -6.90 24.07 -16.03
N LEU A 357 -6.83 22.73 -16.04
CA LEU A 357 -8.01 21.86 -16.02
C LEU A 357 -8.82 22.00 -14.72
N LEU A 358 -8.27 22.47 -13.61
CA LEU A 358 -9.01 22.74 -12.37
C LEU A 358 -10.14 23.75 -12.60
N LEU A 359 -9.96 24.69 -13.52
CA LEU A 359 -10.98 25.68 -13.87
C LEU A 359 -12.23 25.05 -14.50
N LYS A 360 -12.15 23.85 -15.08
CA LYS A 360 -13.29 23.10 -15.60
C LYS A 360 -14.36 22.78 -14.54
N ARG A 361 -14.01 22.89 -13.28
CA ARG A 361 -14.95 22.76 -12.17
C ARG A 361 -15.94 23.95 -12.10
N TYR A 362 -15.49 25.12 -12.52
CA TYR A 362 -16.21 26.39 -12.41
C TYR A 362 -16.86 26.80 -13.72
N ARG A 363 -16.20 26.51 -14.85
CA ARG A 363 -16.69 26.88 -16.19
C ARG A 363 -16.14 25.98 -17.30
N ASP A 364 -16.91 25.84 -18.36
CA ASP A 364 -16.49 25.06 -19.53
C ASP A 364 -15.44 25.81 -20.36
N ASP A 365 -15.59 27.12 -20.52
CA ASP A 365 -14.62 27.99 -21.22
C ASP A 365 -13.59 28.56 -20.22
N ILE A 366 -12.51 27.81 -20.02
CA ILE A 366 -11.47 28.20 -19.04
C ILE A 366 -10.64 29.40 -19.46
N LEU A 367 -10.64 29.76 -20.76
CA LEU A 367 -9.85 30.91 -21.26
C LEU A 367 -10.38 32.25 -20.72
N ASN A 368 -11.68 32.30 -20.45
CA ASN A 368 -12.35 33.48 -19.92
C ASN A 368 -12.57 33.41 -18.40
N ALA A 369 -11.79 32.60 -17.66
CA ALA A 369 -11.92 32.51 -16.22
C ALA A 369 -11.56 33.83 -15.53
N THR A 370 -12.37 34.20 -14.55
CA THR A 370 -12.19 35.40 -13.73
C THR A 370 -11.05 35.22 -12.74
N PRO A 371 -10.41 36.30 -12.27
CA PRO A 371 -9.38 36.23 -11.22
C PRO A 371 -9.87 35.49 -9.97
N GLN A 372 -11.15 35.61 -9.62
CA GLN A 372 -11.74 34.92 -8.48
C GLN A 372 -11.82 33.39 -8.71
N GLU A 373 -12.22 32.95 -9.91
CA GLU A 373 -12.25 31.52 -10.26
C GLU A 373 -10.83 30.92 -10.28
N ILE A 374 -9.85 31.69 -10.74
CA ILE A 374 -8.43 31.27 -10.73
C ILE A 374 -7.94 31.08 -9.28
N SER A 375 -8.23 32.03 -8.40
CA SER A 375 -7.86 31.93 -6.97
C SER A 375 -8.58 30.77 -6.28
N GLN A 376 -9.85 30.53 -6.59
CA GLN A 376 -10.59 29.35 -6.08
C GLN A 376 -10.00 28.03 -6.58
N ALA A 377 -9.66 27.94 -7.87
CA ALA A 377 -9.01 26.77 -8.44
C ALA A 377 -7.63 26.49 -7.82
N ALA A 378 -6.88 27.53 -7.49
CA ALA A 378 -5.62 27.39 -6.76
C ALA A 378 -5.84 26.91 -5.33
N MET A 379 -6.87 27.42 -4.64
CA MET A 379 -7.24 26.98 -3.29
C MET A 379 -7.75 25.52 -3.28
N ASP A 380 -8.40 25.04 -4.34
CA ASP A 380 -8.82 23.65 -4.49
C ASP A 380 -7.64 22.65 -4.49
N THR A 381 -6.40 23.11 -4.71
CA THR A 381 -5.21 22.25 -4.60
C THR A 381 -4.89 21.85 -3.15
N VAL A 382 -5.51 22.48 -2.18
CA VAL A 382 -5.32 22.20 -0.76
C VAL A 382 -6.22 21.03 -0.33
N PRO A 383 -5.69 19.88 0.05
CA PRO A 383 -6.50 18.82 0.62
C PRO A 383 -7.04 19.21 2.01
N ARG A 384 -8.01 18.46 2.52
CA ARG A 384 -8.53 18.73 3.88
C ARG A 384 -7.45 18.41 4.91
N VAL A 385 -6.99 19.45 5.61
CA VAL A 385 -5.82 19.41 6.49
C VAL A 385 -6.08 18.61 7.76
N MET A 386 -7.19 18.86 8.46
CA MET A 386 -7.48 18.22 9.75
C MET A 386 -7.46 16.67 9.71
N PRO A 387 -8.15 15.98 8.77
CA PRO A 387 -8.09 14.52 8.73
C PRO A 387 -6.69 13.99 8.38
N LEU A 388 -5.93 14.66 7.50
CA LEU A 388 -4.57 14.27 7.17
C LEU A 388 -3.63 14.40 8.36
N PHE A 389 -3.69 15.51 9.07
CA PHE A 389 -2.91 15.79 10.26
C PHE A 389 -3.07 14.69 11.32
N TRP A 390 -4.30 14.34 11.66
CA TRP A 390 -4.58 13.35 12.69
C TRP A 390 -4.31 11.91 12.24
N THR A 391 -4.63 11.58 11.01
CA THR A 391 -4.41 10.24 10.48
C THR A 391 -2.91 9.91 10.43
N PHE A 392 -2.08 10.87 10.03
CA PHE A 392 -0.61 10.72 10.08
C PHE A 392 -0.10 10.48 11.50
N ARG A 393 -0.60 11.24 12.49
CA ARG A 393 -0.19 11.10 13.89
C ARG A 393 -0.61 9.77 14.50
N VAL A 394 -1.79 9.27 14.16
CA VAL A 394 -2.24 7.93 14.55
C VAL A 394 -1.33 6.87 13.94
N MET A 395 -1.01 6.96 12.65
CA MET A 395 -0.08 6.05 11.97
C MET A 395 1.30 6.03 12.65
N ALA A 396 1.91 7.20 12.84
CA ALA A 396 3.24 7.33 13.45
C ALA A 396 3.24 6.86 14.91
N GLY A 397 2.23 7.24 15.70
CA GLY A 397 2.07 6.80 17.10
C GLY A 397 1.95 5.29 17.24
N LEU A 398 1.17 4.64 16.36
CA LEU A 398 1.08 3.18 16.31
C LEU A 398 2.42 2.55 15.86
N GLY A 399 3.16 3.18 14.96
CA GLY A 399 4.49 2.75 14.56
C GLY A 399 5.45 2.69 15.75
N PHE A 400 5.55 3.76 16.55
CA PHE A 400 6.38 3.79 17.77
C PHE A 400 5.89 2.80 18.83
N TYR A 401 4.57 2.66 19.01
CA TYR A 401 4.01 1.62 19.87
C TYR A 401 4.46 0.22 19.45
N LEU A 402 4.41 -0.11 18.15
CA LEU A 402 4.80 -1.42 17.63
C LEU A 402 6.31 -1.69 17.82
N ILE A 403 7.18 -0.68 17.69
CA ILE A 403 8.61 -0.84 18.01
C ILE A 403 8.78 -1.21 19.49
N ALA A 404 8.16 -0.47 20.40
CA ALA A 404 8.24 -0.75 21.82
C ALA A 404 7.67 -2.15 22.16
N PHE A 405 6.57 -2.52 21.54
CA PHE A 405 5.97 -3.84 21.69
C PHE A 405 6.89 -4.96 21.22
N PHE A 406 7.50 -4.85 20.03
CA PHE A 406 8.43 -5.85 19.51
C PHE A 406 9.75 -5.89 20.26
N ALA A 407 10.27 -4.76 20.73
CA ALA A 407 11.46 -4.72 21.58
C ALA A 407 11.22 -5.49 22.88
N LEU A 408 10.07 -5.29 23.51
CA LEU A 408 9.68 -6.02 24.71
C LEU A 408 9.45 -7.53 24.41
N ALA A 409 8.83 -7.85 23.29
CA ALA A 409 8.61 -9.22 22.85
C ALA A 409 9.93 -9.95 22.61
N PHE A 410 10.85 -9.30 21.93
CA PHE A 410 12.21 -9.84 21.67
C PHE A 410 13.00 -10.03 22.96
N TYR A 411 12.97 -9.05 23.86
CA TYR A 411 13.60 -9.16 25.18
C TYR A 411 13.09 -10.37 25.97
N TYR A 412 11.79 -10.55 26.06
CA TYR A 412 11.20 -11.71 26.74
C TYR A 412 11.48 -13.03 26.00
N SER A 413 11.57 -13.02 24.68
CA SER A 413 11.92 -14.20 23.88
C SER A 413 13.36 -14.64 24.12
N CYS A 414 14.31 -13.69 24.18
CA CYS A 414 15.71 -13.97 24.51
C CYS A 414 15.87 -14.56 25.92
N ARG A 415 15.06 -14.10 26.87
CA ARG A 415 15.02 -14.64 28.25
C ARG A 415 14.20 -15.92 28.39
N ASN A 416 13.52 -16.35 27.33
CA ASN A 416 12.65 -17.53 27.30
C ASN A 416 11.60 -17.58 28.42
N ASN A 417 11.09 -16.43 28.86
CA ASN A 417 10.16 -16.30 29.99
C ASN A 417 8.81 -15.63 29.64
N PHE A 418 8.55 -15.35 28.35
CA PHE A 418 7.31 -14.69 27.91
C PHE A 418 6.06 -15.55 28.15
N GLN A 419 6.21 -16.86 28.23
CA GLN A 419 5.10 -17.80 28.45
C GLN A 419 4.43 -17.58 29.82
N ASP A 420 5.21 -17.16 30.82
CA ASP A 420 4.74 -16.92 32.18
C ASP A 420 4.14 -15.52 32.33
N LYS A 421 4.35 -14.65 31.35
CA LYS A 421 3.85 -13.27 31.34
C LYS A 421 2.46 -13.17 30.71
N ARG A 422 1.44 -13.70 31.42
CA ARG A 422 0.04 -13.71 30.92
C ARG A 422 -0.46 -12.33 30.48
N TRP A 423 -0.06 -11.25 31.14
CA TRP A 423 -0.42 -9.90 30.77
C TRP A 423 0.13 -9.54 29.39
N PHE A 424 1.38 -9.91 29.09
CA PHE A 424 2.02 -9.63 27.82
C PHE A 424 1.42 -10.46 26.68
N LEU A 425 1.08 -11.74 26.93
CA LEU A 425 0.35 -12.55 25.95
C LEU A 425 -1.05 -11.98 25.65
N LYS A 426 -1.74 -11.41 26.63
CA LYS A 426 -2.99 -10.68 26.39
C LYS A 426 -2.75 -9.41 25.59
N LEU A 427 -1.69 -8.64 25.90
CA LEU A 427 -1.32 -7.47 25.13
C LEU A 427 -1.06 -7.84 23.66
N ALA A 428 -0.35 -8.95 23.38
CA ALA A 428 -0.10 -9.42 22.02
C ALA A 428 -1.40 -9.71 21.24
N LEU A 429 -2.46 -10.22 21.91
CA LEU A 429 -3.78 -10.38 21.29
C LEU A 429 -4.44 -9.03 20.98
N TRP A 430 -4.39 -8.08 21.91
CA TRP A 430 -4.99 -6.76 21.72
C TRP A 430 -4.21 -5.89 20.71
N THR A 431 -2.94 -6.19 20.48
CA THR A 431 -2.13 -5.53 19.45
C THR A 431 -2.51 -5.96 18.02
N LEU A 432 -3.27 -7.06 17.86
CA LEU A 432 -3.62 -7.60 16.54
C LEU A 432 -4.15 -6.55 15.54
N PRO A 433 -5.09 -5.66 15.85
CA PRO A 433 -5.59 -4.67 14.89
C PRO A 433 -4.63 -3.49 14.63
N ALA A 434 -3.64 -3.27 15.48
CA ALA A 434 -2.79 -2.07 15.43
C ALA A 434 -2.04 -1.86 14.09
N PRO A 435 -1.38 -2.88 13.49
CA PRO A 435 -0.70 -2.68 12.23
C PRO A 435 -1.66 -2.39 11.07
N TRP A 436 -2.86 -3.01 11.05
CA TRP A 436 -3.88 -2.70 10.03
C TRP A 436 -4.36 -1.25 10.15
N ILE A 437 -4.66 -0.78 11.35
CA ILE A 437 -5.06 0.62 11.57
C ILE A 437 -3.94 1.55 11.09
N ALA A 438 -2.67 1.25 11.41
CA ALA A 438 -1.55 2.07 10.97
C ALA A 438 -1.41 2.11 9.45
N ILE A 439 -1.55 0.97 8.77
CA ILE A 439 -1.44 0.86 7.31
C ILE A 439 -2.59 1.58 6.61
N GLU A 440 -3.83 1.41 7.08
CA GLU A 440 -4.99 2.11 6.52
C GLU A 440 -4.88 3.63 6.70
N CYS A 441 -4.37 4.08 7.85
CA CYS A 441 -4.01 5.48 8.06
C CYS A 441 -2.95 5.95 7.06
N GLY A 442 -1.93 5.13 6.79
CA GLY A 442 -0.89 5.42 5.81
C GLY A 442 -1.43 5.58 4.39
N TRP A 443 -2.33 4.69 3.97
CA TRP A 443 -3.00 4.80 2.67
C TRP A 443 -3.90 6.03 2.59
N PHE A 444 -4.65 6.33 3.64
CA PHE A 444 -5.44 7.56 3.71
C PHE A 444 -4.55 8.79 3.52
N VAL A 445 -3.44 8.90 4.23
CA VAL A 445 -2.48 10.00 4.07
C VAL A 445 -1.94 10.08 2.64
N ALA A 446 -1.57 8.95 2.06
CA ALA A 446 -0.98 8.89 0.73
C ALA A 446 -1.97 9.34 -0.37
N GLU A 447 -3.20 8.84 -0.36
CA GLU A 447 -4.17 9.02 -1.45
C GLU A 447 -5.10 10.22 -1.23
N TYR A 448 -5.55 10.44 0.00
CA TYR A 448 -6.34 11.62 0.32
C TYR A 448 -5.50 12.89 0.31
N GLY A 449 -4.23 12.82 0.73
CA GLY A 449 -3.26 13.92 0.65
C GLY A 449 -2.85 14.28 -0.78
N ARG A 450 -3.14 13.43 -1.79
CA ARG A 450 -2.94 13.75 -3.20
C ARG A 450 -4.11 14.54 -3.81
N GLN A 451 -5.27 14.55 -3.17
CA GLN A 451 -6.42 15.29 -3.72
C GLN A 451 -6.12 16.79 -3.85
N PRO A 452 -6.62 17.44 -4.92
CA PRO A 452 -7.69 17.01 -5.84
C PRO A 452 -7.21 16.18 -7.07
N TRP A 453 -6.03 15.63 -7.04
CA TRP A 453 -5.40 15.00 -8.19
C TRP A 453 -5.65 13.49 -8.27
N ALA A 454 -5.98 12.98 -9.45
CA ALA A 454 -5.82 11.58 -9.82
C ALA A 454 -4.35 11.28 -10.17
N VAL A 455 -3.69 12.19 -10.92
CA VAL A 455 -2.24 12.21 -11.13
C VAL A 455 -1.75 13.60 -10.76
N ASP A 456 -0.80 13.69 -9.85
CA ASP A 456 -0.39 14.94 -9.21
C ASP A 456 0.03 16.02 -10.23
N GLY A 457 -0.62 17.17 -10.20
CA GLY A 457 -0.39 18.29 -11.11
C GLY A 457 -0.77 18.05 -12.58
N VAL A 458 -1.19 16.84 -12.98
CA VAL A 458 -1.45 16.44 -14.36
C VAL A 458 -2.94 16.24 -14.63
N LEU A 459 -3.64 15.47 -13.80
CA LEU A 459 -5.04 15.13 -14.02
C LEU A 459 -5.87 15.30 -12.74
N PRO A 460 -6.81 16.28 -12.72
CA PRO A 460 -7.75 16.40 -11.61
C PRO A 460 -8.67 15.18 -11.49
N THR A 461 -8.98 14.76 -10.26
CA THR A 461 -9.82 13.58 -10.00
C THR A 461 -11.21 13.69 -10.62
N PHE A 462 -11.84 14.87 -10.56
CA PHE A 462 -13.18 15.05 -11.14
C PHE A 462 -13.18 14.91 -12.66
N TYR A 463 -12.05 15.15 -13.33
CA TYR A 463 -11.89 15.02 -14.77
C TYR A 463 -11.50 13.60 -15.20
N ALA A 464 -11.05 12.78 -14.26
CA ALA A 464 -10.62 11.40 -14.46
C ALA A 464 -11.79 10.39 -14.48
N ALA A 465 -12.94 10.76 -13.91
CA ALA A 465 -14.08 9.88 -13.71
C ALA A 465 -14.83 9.57 -15.00
N SER A 466 -15.48 8.40 -15.06
CA SER A 466 -16.39 8.00 -16.13
C SER A 466 -17.72 8.77 -16.06
N GLY A 467 -18.36 8.96 -17.21
CA GLY A 467 -19.68 9.57 -17.31
C GLY A 467 -20.80 8.58 -16.96
N LEU A 468 -20.84 8.08 -15.73
CA LEU A 468 -21.85 7.13 -15.24
C LEU A 468 -23.10 7.86 -14.75
N ALA A 469 -24.24 7.16 -14.80
CA ALA A 469 -25.45 7.64 -14.16
C ALA A 469 -25.41 7.38 -12.64
N LEU A 470 -26.05 8.23 -11.84
CA LEU A 470 -26.04 8.13 -10.38
C LEU A 470 -26.49 6.75 -9.87
N HIS A 471 -27.51 6.16 -10.48
CA HIS A 471 -28.02 4.86 -10.08
C HIS A 471 -27.03 3.72 -10.36
N GLU A 472 -26.22 3.81 -11.42
CA GLU A 472 -25.20 2.81 -11.75
C GLU A 472 -24.10 2.79 -10.70
N ILE A 473 -23.62 3.98 -10.26
CA ILE A 473 -22.59 4.07 -9.23
C ILE A 473 -23.11 3.63 -7.86
N VAL A 474 -24.34 3.97 -7.50
CA VAL A 474 -24.95 3.53 -6.24
C VAL A 474 -25.11 2.00 -6.23
N LEU A 475 -25.53 1.40 -7.34
CA LEU A 475 -25.67 -0.05 -7.46
C LEU A 475 -24.31 -0.75 -7.35
N THR A 476 -23.28 -0.29 -8.04
CA THR A 476 -21.95 -0.89 -8.00
C THR A 476 -21.28 -0.69 -6.65
N LEU A 477 -21.42 0.47 -6.02
CA LEU A 477 -20.93 0.75 -4.68
C LEU A 477 -21.56 -0.20 -3.64
N ALA A 478 -22.87 -0.37 -3.68
CA ALA A 478 -23.59 -1.29 -2.78
C ALA A 478 -23.19 -2.74 -3.06
N GLY A 479 -23.08 -3.13 -4.33
CA GLY A 479 -22.66 -4.47 -4.73
C GLY A 479 -21.26 -4.82 -4.28
N PHE A 480 -20.28 -3.97 -4.53
CA PHE A 480 -18.89 -4.19 -4.08
C PHE A 480 -18.79 -4.21 -2.56
N THR A 481 -19.43 -3.29 -1.86
CA THR A 481 -19.44 -3.28 -0.39
C THR A 481 -20.01 -4.60 0.16
N ALA A 482 -21.10 -5.10 -0.40
CA ALA A 482 -21.71 -6.37 0.01
C ALA A 482 -20.77 -7.56 -0.26
N ILE A 483 -20.18 -7.64 -1.47
CA ILE A 483 -19.28 -8.73 -1.86
C ILE A 483 -18.02 -8.74 -0.98
N TYR A 484 -17.35 -7.60 -0.80
CA TYR A 484 -16.14 -7.52 0.00
C TYR A 484 -16.41 -7.83 1.48
N THR A 485 -17.53 -7.34 2.02
CA THR A 485 -17.95 -7.70 3.39
C THR A 485 -18.20 -9.21 3.52
N ALA A 486 -18.84 -9.82 2.54
CA ALA A 486 -19.04 -11.28 2.52
C ALA A 486 -17.71 -12.03 2.48
N LEU A 487 -16.76 -11.61 1.64
CA LEU A 487 -15.42 -12.21 1.55
C LEU A 487 -14.66 -12.10 2.88
N ILE A 488 -14.68 -10.96 3.55
CA ILE A 488 -14.07 -10.79 4.88
C ILE A 488 -14.69 -11.72 5.91
N VAL A 489 -16.02 -11.82 5.92
CA VAL A 489 -16.73 -12.72 6.85
C VAL A 489 -16.35 -14.18 6.58
N VAL A 490 -16.24 -14.57 5.31
CA VAL A 490 -15.79 -15.92 4.92
C VAL A 490 -14.37 -16.16 5.38
N GLU A 491 -13.44 -15.22 5.10
CA GLU A 491 -12.05 -15.34 5.55
C GLU A 491 -11.93 -15.47 7.05
N ILE A 492 -12.54 -14.57 7.81
CA ILE A 492 -12.50 -14.62 9.28
C ILE A 492 -13.02 -15.98 9.79
N LYS A 493 -14.10 -16.51 9.20
CA LYS A 493 -14.62 -17.84 9.57
C LYS A 493 -13.63 -18.96 9.24
N LEU A 494 -12.99 -18.93 8.06
CA LEU A 494 -12.01 -19.92 7.64
C LEU A 494 -10.75 -19.85 8.51
N MET A 495 -10.22 -18.64 8.75
CA MET A 495 -9.08 -18.41 9.64
C MET A 495 -9.37 -18.91 11.07
N LEU A 496 -10.48 -18.52 11.64
CA LEU A 496 -10.87 -18.97 12.98
C LEU A 496 -11.07 -20.49 13.04
N LYS A 497 -11.64 -21.10 12.01
CA LYS A 497 -11.78 -22.56 11.90
C LYS A 497 -10.41 -23.24 11.87
N ALA A 498 -9.46 -22.75 11.06
CA ALA A 498 -8.11 -23.28 10.98
C ALA A 498 -7.35 -23.11 12.31
N ILE A 499 -7.43 -21.94 12.94
CA ILE A 499 -6.80 -21.66 14.24
C ILE A 499 -7.39 -22.55 15.36
N ARG A 500 -8.72 -22.76 15.38
CA ARG A 500 -9.37 -23.62 16.39
C ARG A 500 -8.98 -25.08 16.26
N LYS A 501 -8.87 -25.61 15.04
CA LYS A 501 -8.37 -26.95 14.76
C LYS A 501 -6.90 -27.10 15.18
N GLY A 502 -6.11 -26.05 14.98
CA GLY A 502 -4.68 -26.09 15.26
C GLY A 502 -3.90 -27.01 14.31
N PRO A 503 -2.57 -27.07 14.46
CA PRO A 503 -1.71 -27.83 13.55
C PRO A 503 -1.95 -29.33 13.58
N ASP A 504 -2.44 -29.91 14.69
CA ASP A 504 -2.59 -31.36 14.85
C ASP A 504 -3.81 -31.90 14.09
N GLU A 505 -4.93 -31.17 14.09
CA GLU A 505 -6.14 -31.60 13.38
C GLU A 505 -6.19 -31.08 11.94
N LEU A 506 -5.48 -29.99 11.65
CA LEU A 506 -5.45 -29.39 10.32
C LEU A 506 -4.57 -30.19 9.35
N LEU A 507 -3.55 -30.90 9.86
CA LEU A 507 -2.53 -31.60 9.10
C LEU A 507 -2.45 -33.11 9.43
N PRO A 508 -3.56 -33.86 9.38
CA PRO A 508 -3.58 -35.27 9.81
C PRO A 508 -2.69 -36.19 8.99
N SER A 509 -2.43 -35.86 7.71
CA SER A 509 -1.57 -36.65 6.80
C SER A 509 -0.07 -36.54 7.10
N LEU A 510 0.32 -35.68 8.06
CA LEU A 510 1.72 -35.48 8.45
C LEU A 510 2.08 -36.22 9.75
N GLN A 511 1.13 -36.89 10.36
CA GLN A 511 1.36 -37.75 11.50
C GLN A 511 1.82 -39.11 10.98
N SER A 512 3.09 -39.33 10.99
CA SER A 512 3.88 -40.53 10.68
C SER A 512 4.25 -40.76 9.20
N PRO A 513 5.54 -40.99 8.88
CA PRO A 513 5.91 -41.80 7.74
C PRO A 513 5.43 -43.21 8.06
N GLN A 514 4.48 -43.75 7.31
CA GLN A 514 4.28 -45.20 7.32
C GLN A 514 5.61 -45.83 6.92
N PRO A 515 6.20 -46.72 7.72
CA PRO A 515 7.33 -47.49 7.24
C PRO A 515 6.83 -48.23 6.02
N HIS A 516 7.47 -48.03 4.88
CA HIS A 516 7.28 -48.89 3.73
C HIS A 516 7.52 -50.31 4.21
N ALA A 517 6.46 -51.08 4.40
CA ALA A 517 6.56 -52.54 4.55
C ALA A 517 7.21 -53.05 3.26
N SER A 518 8.49 -53.36 3.36
CA SER A 518 9.19 -54.11 2.36
C SER A 518 8.52 -55.48 2.30
N HIS A 519 7.59 -55.66 1.37
CA HIS A 519 7.18 -56.98 0.93
C HIS A 519 8.37 -57.60 0.21
N ILE A 520 9.32 -58.12 1.00
CA ILE A 520 10.20 -59.18 0.54
C ILE A 520 9.30 -60.43 0.53
N ALA A 521 8.76 -60.74 -0.66
CA ALA A 521 8.16 -62.03 -0.92
C ALA A 521 9.27 -63.07 -0.74
N SER A 522 9.24 -63.83 0.33
CA SER A 522 10.00 -65.02 0.50
C SER A 522 9.53 -66.05 -0.56
N ALA A 523 10.38 -66.30 -1.55
CA ALA A 523 10.18 -67.41 -2.48
C ALA A 523 10.19 -68.74 -1.73
N PRO A 524 9.27 -69.68 -2.01
CA PRO A 524 9.29 -70.98 -1.41
C PRO A 524 10.50 -71.78 -1.94
N ALA A 525 11.27 -72.38 -1.02
CA ALA A 525 12.34 -73.32 -1.32
C ALA A 525 11.77 -74.54 -2.04
N ALA A 526 12.25 -74.80 -3.23
CA ALA A 526 11.98 -76.03 -3.93
C ALA A 526 12.73 -77.16 -3.22
N GLY A 527 11.93 -78.08 -2.60
CA GLY A 527 12.42 -79.28 -2.00
C GLY A 527 12.87 -80.31 -3.11
N GLN A 528 13.99 -80.91 -2.85
CA GLN A 528 14.47 -82.07 -3.56
C GLN A 528 13.65 -83.31 -3.23
N ALA A 529 13.21 -84.07 -4.23
CA ALA A 529 13.22 -85.50 -4.34
C ALA A 529 13.03 -85.88 -5.79
#